data_08a865bd0fd1194c754973cd784f207c
#
_entry.id   08a865bd0fd1194c754973cd784f207c
#
_cell.length_a   1.000
_cell.length_b   1.000
_cell.length_c   1.000
_cell.angle_alpha   90.00
_cell.angle_beta   90.00
_cell.angle_gamma   90.00
#
_symmetry.space_group_name_H-M   'P 1'
#
loop_
_entity.id
_entity.type
_entity.pdbx_description
1 polymer ?
#
loop_
_entity_poly.entity_id
_entity_poly.type
_entity_poly.pdbx_seq_one_letter_code
_entity_poly.pdbx_strand_id
1 'polypeptide(L)'
;LSSDEEDPVETELVESMQLSFGFEPASVNEIKKQGNDRAKINKSIDIIKSGNTAYNKLKAFEKTVLIGLMLGECSRVDGQISSDNQSRLRSILSNQFGITANATSVILEIQMDEPITKKVEQVEVYREKYDLVEFVWEKILSTEDTLNDDEMELIRKWLRRIDISDVESQGARRDAMDALNPK
;
A
#
# COMPACT_ATOMS: atom_id res chain seq x y z
N LEU A 1 -15.30 -13.87 10.97
CA LEU A 1 -16.62 -13.34 10.72
C LEU A 1 -16.74 -12.06 11.53
N SER A 2 -16.35 -10.95 10.93
CA SER A 2 -16.68 -9.59 11.39
C SER A 2 -17.41 -8.99 10.20
N SER A 3 -18.73 -8.96 10.29
CA SER A 3 -19.60 -8.22 9.41
C SER A 3 -19.22 -6.75 9.52
N ASP A 4 -18.85 -6.13 8.40
CA ASP A 4 -18.95 -4.70 8.22
C ASP A 4 -20.46 -4.36 8.19
N GLU A 5 -21.12 -4.43 9.35
CA GLU A 5 -22.44 -3.86 9.50
C GLU A 5 -22.25 -2.34 9.48
N GLU A 6 -22.71 -1.71 8.40
CA GLU A 6 -22.85 -0.25 8.33
C GLU A 6 -23.64 0.21 9.56
N ASP A 7 -23.07 1.18 10.29
CA ASP A 7 -23.77 1.75 11.45
C ASP A 7 -25.09 2.38 10.96
N PRO A 8 -26.25 1.94 11.47
CA PRO A 8 -27.56 2.47 11.04
C PRO A 8 -27.64 4.00 11.16
N VAL A 9 -26.93 4.59 12.12
CA VAL A 9 -26.90 6.04 12.34
C VAL A 9 -26.12 6.75 11.24
N GLU A 10 -25.01 6.17 10.76
CA GLU A 10 -24.26 6.72 9.62
C GLU A 10 -25.06 6.65 8.33
N THR A 11 -25.81 5.58 8.11
CA THR A 11 -26.66 5.42 6.94
C THR A 11 -27.79 6.44 6.93
N GLU A 12 -28.48 6.63 8.05
CA GLU A 12 -29.59 7.59 8.20
C GLU A 12 -29.12 9.05 8.05
N LEU A 13 -27.91 9.37 8.59
CA LEU A 13 -27.30 10.69 8.45
C LEU A 13 -26.99 11.01 6.98
N VAL A 14 -26.42 10.05 6.26
CA VAL A 14 -26.07 10.22 4.85
C VAL A 14 -27.32 10.36 3.97
N GLU A 15 -28.38 9.58 4.22
CA GLU A 15 -29.65 9.71 3.53
C GLU A 15 -30.32 11.08 3.81
N SER A 16 -30.26 11.56 5.05
CA SER A 16 -30.74 12.89 5.43
C SER A 16 -29.95 14.00 4.72
N MET A 17 -28.63 13.86 4.57
CA MET A 17 -27.80 14.81 3.81
C MET A 17 -28.10 14.75 2.31
N GLN A 18 -28.36 13.57 1.73
CA GLN A 18 -28.79 13.44 0.33
C GLN A 18 -30.05 14.23 0.05
N LEU A 19 -31.09 14.08 0.91
CA LEU A 19 -32.36 14.78 0.78
C LEU A 19 -32.23 16.29 0.98
N SER A 20 -31.34 16.71 1.89
CA SER A 20 -31.19 18.13 2.25
C SER A 20 -30.36 18.93 1.24
N PHE A 21 -29.38 18.32 0.60
CA PHE A 21 -28.42 19.00 -0.29
C PHE A 21 -28.55 18.60 -1.77
N GLY A 22 -29.46 17.69 -2.12
CA GLY A 22 -29.70 17.28 -3.50
C GLY A 22 -28.54 16.56 -4.16
N PHE A 23 -27.71 15.83 -3.38
CA PHE A 23 -26.61 15.05 -3.95
C PHE A 23 -27.12 13.84 -4.72
N GLU A 24 -26.57 13.61 -5.90
CA GLU A 24 -26.83 12.40 -6.66
C GLU A 24 -26.36 11.14 -5.89
N PRO A 25 -27.15 10.05 -5.88
CA PRO A 25 -26.80 8.81 -5.16
C PRO A 25 -25.43 8.25 -5.50
N ALA A 26 -24.99 8.40 -6.75
CA ALA A 26 -23.66 7.97 -7.19
C ALA A 26 -22.53 8.74 -6.48
N SER A 27 -22.70 10.06 -6.30
CA SER A 27 -21.74 10.91 -5.61
C SER A 27 -21.60 10.55 -4.13
N VAL A 28 -22.71 10.19 -3.49
CA VAL A 28 -22.70 9.79 -2.08
C VAL A 28 -22.04 8.43 -1.89
N ASN A 29 -22.31 7.47 -2.76
CA ASN A 29 -21.64 6.17 -2.73
C ASN A 29 -20.14 6.29 -2.93
N GLU A 30 -19.70 7.20 -3.80
CA GLU A 30 -18.28 7.48 -3.99
C GLU A 30 -17.64 8.11 -2.74
N ILE A 31 -18.31 9.06 -2.08
CA ILE A 31 -17.84 9.67 -0.82
C ILE A 31 -17.77 8.63 0.29
N LYS A 32 -18.75 7.75 0.43
CA LYS A 32 -18.73 6.63 1.40
C LYS A 32 -17.53 5.71 1.13
N LYS A 33 -17.32 5.31 -0.13
CA LYS A 33 -16.20 4.47 -0.52
C LYS A 33 -14.85 5.11 -0.20
N GLN A 34 -14.72 6.43 -0.47
CA GLN A 34 -13.51 7.18 -0.13
C GLN A 34 -13.28 7.24 1.39
N GLY A 35 -14.32 7.46 2.16
CA GLY A 35 -14.27 7.44 3.62
C GLY A 35 -13.82 6.09 4.16
N ASN A 36 -14.37 5.00 3.65
CA ASN A 36 -14.02 3.63 4.03
C ASN A 36 -12.57 3.30 3.67
N ASP A 37 -12.10 3.68 2.48
CA ASP A 37 -10.70 3.48 2.07
C ASP A 37 -9.75 4.22 3.00
N ARG A 38 -10.06 5.47 3.36
CA ARG A 38 -9.26 6.28 4.28
C ARG A 38 -9.23 5.68 5.69
N ALA A 39 -10.39 5.25 6.20
CA ALA A 39 -10.48 4.61 7.51
C ALA A 39 -9.67 3.29 7.56
N LYS A 40 -9.76 2.47 6.51
CA LYS A 40 -9.03 1.22 6.39
C LYS A 40 -7.51 1.45 6.34
N ILE A 41 -7.04 2.48 5.62
CA ILE A 41 -5.63 2.84 5.58
C ILE A 41 -5.15 3.35 6.95
N ASN A 42 -5.89 4.26 7.58
CA ASN A 42 -5.53 4.78 8.89
C ASN A 42 -5.42 3.66 9.93
N LYS A 43 -6.36 2.72 9.93
CA LYS A 43 -6.30 1.53 10.79
C LYS A 43 -5.05 0.68 10.53
N SER A 44 -4.67 0.50 9.27
CA SER A 44 -3.44 -0.23 8.90
C SER A 44 -2.20 0.51 9.38
N ILE A 45 -2.18 1.83 9.29
CA ILE A 45 -1.08 2.67 9.78
C ILE A 45 -0.97 2.58 11.30
N ASP A 46 -2.09 2.60 12.03
CA ASP A 46 -2.09 2.43 13.50
C ASP A 46 -1.51 1.07 13.90
N ILE A 47 -1.84 -0.01 13.16
CA ILE A 47 -1.26 -1.33 13.37
C ILE A 47 0.25 -1.31 13.12
N ILE A 48 0.70 -0.67 12.03
CA ILE A 48 2.11 -0.53 11.68
C ILE A 48 2.83 0.28 12.77
N LYS A 49 2.26 1.40 13.22
CA LYS A 49 2.82 2.28 14.25
C LYS A 49 2.90 1.64 15.62
N SER A 50 1.98 0.74 15.97
CA SER A 50 1.94 0.11 17.28
C SER A 50 3.23 -0.66 17.64
N GLY A 51 4.02 -1.01 16.62
CA GLY A 51 5.32 -1.68 16.79
C GLY A 51 5.25 -3.11 17.33
N ASN A 52 4.09 -3.52 17.86
CA ASN A 52 3.89 -4.79 18.53
C ASN A 52 3.62 -5.95 17.56
N THR A 53 3.40 -5.67 16.27
CA THR A 53 3.08 -6.68 15.27
C THR A 53 4.30 -6.95 14.41
N ALA A 54 4.86 -8.16 14.51
CA ALA A 54 5.94 -8.61 13.63
C ALA A 54 5.46 -8.58 12.16
N TYR A 55 6.37 -8.33 11.21
CA TYR A 55 6.05 -8.24 9.77
C TYR A 55 5.27 -9.45 9.26
N ASN A 56 5.65 -10.66 9.65
CA ASN A 56 4.99 -11.90 9.24
C ASN A 56 3.53 -12.03 9.74
N LYS A 57 3.12 -11.23 10.72
CA LYS A 57 1.75 -11.16 11.24
C LYS A 57 0.91 -10.08 10.56
N LEU A 58 1.52 -9.19 9.78
CA LEU A 58 0.79 -8.21 9.01
C LEU A 58 -0.01 -8.93 7.91
N LYS A 59 -1.26 -8.52 7.74
CA LYS A 59 -2.12 -9.00 6.65
C LYS A 59 -1.60 -8.43 5.31
N ALA A 60 -2.00 -9.04 4.20
CA ALA A 60 -1.58 -8.61 2.86
C ALA A 60 -1.84 -7.12 2.60
N PHE A 61 -2.99 -6.60 3.02
CA PHE A 61 -3.31 -5.18 2.86
C PHE A 61 -2.38 -4.27 3.69
N GLU A 62 -2.09 -4.63 4.94
CA GLU A 62 -1.17 -3.89 5.82
C GLU A 62 0.27 -3.90 5.28
N LYS A 63 0.73 -5.03 4.74
CA LYS A 63 2.00 -5.14 4.02
C LYS A 63 2.03 -4.20 2.80
N THR A 64 0.94 -4.18 2.03
CA THR A 64 0.83 -3.28 0.87
C THR A 64 0.87 -1.80 1.27
N VAL A 65 0.19 -1.42 2.36
CA VAL A 65 0.26 -0.05 2.90
C VAL A 65 1.69 0.29 3.32
N LEU A 66 2.37 -0.61 4.02
CA LEU A 66 3.78 -0.41 4.42
C LEU A 66 4.69 -0.21 3.21
N ILE A 67 4.55 -1.05 2.17
CA ILE A 67 5.32 -0.91 0.92
C ILE A 67 5.01 0.42 0.24
N GLY A 68 3.75 0.81 0.17
CA GLY A 68 3.34 2.10 -0.40
C GLY A 68 3.97 3.29 0.32
N LEU A 69 4.03 3.26 1.65
CA LEU A 69 4.72 4.27 2.46
C LEU A 69 6.22 4.30 2.17
N MET A 70 6.87 3.15 2.09
CA MET A 70 8.31 3.03 1.80
C MET A 70 8.64 3.54 0.38
N LEU A 71 7.87 3.16 -0.62
CA LEU A 71 8.02 3.63 -2.00
C LEU A 71 7.78 5.14 -2.10
N GLY A 72 6.75 5.65 -1.41
CA GLY A 72 6.45 7.07 -1.32
C GLY A 72 7.64 7.83 -0.75
N GLU A 73 8.22 7.34 0.34
CA GLU A 73 9.39 7.97 0.96
C GLU A 73 10.63 7.95 0.06
N CYS A 74 10.88 6.85 -0.68
CA CYS A 74 11.95 6.76 -1.66
C CYS A 74 11.81 7.76 -2.82
N SER A 75 10.58 8.22 -3.07
CA SER A 75 10.25 9.13 -4.17
C SER A 75 10.25 10.60 -3.75
N ARG A 76 10.38 10.90 -2.45
CA ARG A 76 10.40 12.26 -1.94
C ARG A 76 11.77 12.92 -2.21
N VAL A 77 11.71 14.16 -2.67
CA VAL A 77 12.85 15.07 -2.78
C VAL A 77 12.42 16.35 -2.07
N ASP A 78 13.18 16.80 -1.09
CA ASP A 78 12.87 17.98 -0.27
C ASP A 78 11.46 17.92 0.36
N GLY A 79 11.04 16.70 0.81
CA GLY A 79 9.75 16.45 1.44
C GLY A 79 8.56 16.34 0.48
N GLN A 80 8.77 16.51 -0.83
CA GLN A 80 7.70 16.44 -1.83
C GLN A 80 7.92 15.29 -2.83
N ILE A 81 6.81 14.76 -3.35
CA ILE A 81 6.83 13.79 -4.45
C ILE A 81 6.48 14.53 -5.74
N SER A 82 7.34 14.47 -6.75
CA SER A 82 7.05 15.07 -8.06
C SER A 82 5.81 14.45 -8.70
N SER A 83 5.15 15.19 -9.61
CA SER A 83 3.97 14.70 -10.34
C SER A 83 4.23 13.39 -11.07
N ASP A 84 5.41 13.24 -11.68
CA ASP A 84 5.80 12.04 -12.40
C ASP A 84 5.95 10.84 -11.46
N ASN A 85 6.63 11.02 -10.31
CA ASN A 85 6.74 9.98 -9.30
C ASN A 85 5.38 9.64 -8.66
N GLN A 86 4.48 10.62 -8.48
CA GLN A 86 3.12 10.34 -8.02
C GLN A 86 2.36 9.46 -9.03
N SER A 87 2.50 9.75 -10.33
CA SER A 87 1.86 8.96 -11.38
C SER A 87 2.39 7.51 -11.41
N ARG A 88 3.72 7.35 -11.32
CA ARG A 88 4.36 6.01 -11.23
C ARG A 88 3.92 5.23 -10.00
N LEU A 89 3.90 5.86 -8.84
CA LEU A 89 3.44 5.24 -7.59
C LEU A 89 1.97 4.83 -7.67
N ARG A 90 1.12 5.69 -8.25
CA ARG A 90 -0.30 5.34 -8.46
C ARG A 90 -0.44 4.12 -9.37
N SER A 91 0.31 4.08 -10.47
CA SER A 91 0.32 2.94 -11.38
C SER A 91 0.74 1.66 -10.66
N ILE A 92 1.87 1.67 -9.97
CA ILE A 92 2.36 0.50 -9.22
C ILE A 92 1.33 0.04 -8.18
N LEU A 93 0.85 0.95 -7.33
CA LEU A 93 -0.06 0.60 -6.24
C LEU A 93 -1.43 0.12 -6.74
N SER A 94 -1.93 0.71 -7.84
CA SER A 94 -3.22 0.28 -8.42
C SER A 94 -3.09 -1.02 -9.20
N ASN A 95 -2.12 -1.12 -10.12
CA ASN A 95 -2.04 -2.23 -11.06
C ASN A 95 -1.43 -3.47 -10.41
N GLN A 96 -0.37 -3.31 -9.62
CA GLN A 96 0.33 -4.46 -9.03
C GLN A 96 -0.26 -4.86 -7.66
N PHE A 97 -0.72 -3.90 -6.86
CA PHE A 97 -1.21 -4.17 -5.51
C PHE A 97 -2.73 -4.06 -5.35
N GLY A 98 -3.46 -3.70 -6.39
CA GLY A 98 -4.93 -3.60 -6.37
C GLY A 98 -5.47 -2.54 -5.40
N ILE A 99 -4.68 -1.48 -5.12
CA ILE A 99 -5.10 -0.37 -4.26
C ILE A 99 -5.94 0.62 -5.07
N THR A 100 -7.06 1.06 -4.53
CA THR A 100 -7.89 2.07 -5.21
C THR A 100 -7.15 3.40 -5.36
N ALA A 101 -7.52 4.21 -6.35
CA ALA A 101 -6.91 5.52 -6.58
C ALA A 101 -7.00 6.44 -5.35
N ASN A 102 -8.14 6.38 -4.63
CA ASN A 102 -8.34 7.15 -3.40
C ASN A 102 -7.43 6.68 -2.27
N ALA A 103 -7.35 5.37 -2.05
CA ALA A 103 -6.48 4.78 -1.05
C ALA A 103 -4.99 5.09 -1.36
N THR A 104 -4.60 5.03 -2.62
CA THR A 104 -3.26 5.44 -3.07
C THR A 104 -2.97 6.90 -2.73
N SER A 105 -3.92 7.81 -3.01
CA SER A 105 -3.75 9.23 -2.67
C SER A 105 -3.54 9.43 -1.17
N VAL A 106 -4.31 8.74 -0.32
CA VAL A 106 -4.12 8.79 1.14
C VAL A 106 -2.73 8.30 1.55
N ILE A 107 -2.25 7.19 0.98
CA ILE A 107 -0.89 6.66 1.29
C ILE A 107 0.18 7.69 0.91
N LEU A 108 0.06 8.34 -0.26
CA LEU A 108 1.05 9.30 -0.75
C LEU A 108 1.07 10.62 0.02
N GLU A 109 -0.04 11.00 0.66
CA GLU A 109 -0.12 12.18 1.54
C GLU A 109 0.61 11.97 2.87
N ILE A 110 0.76 10.72 3.32
CA ILE A 110 1.35 10.40 4.61
C ILE A 110 2.87 10.50 4.53
N GLN A 111 3.44 11.27 5.44
CA GLN A 111 4.89 11.28 5.69
C GLN A 111 5.23 10.23 6.74
N MET A 112 6.37 9.56 6.55
CA MET A 112 6.87 8.64 7.55
C MET A 112 7.30 9.41 8.81
N ASP A 113 6.60 9.16 9.89
CA ASP A 113 6.99 9.63 11.23
C ASP A 113 7.93 8.61 11.90
N GLU A 114 8.45 8.95 13.09
CA GLU A 114 9.36 8.10 13.84
C GLU A 114 8.82 6.68 14.10
N PRO A 115 7.54 6.45 14.49
CA PRO A 115 7.00 5.10 14.66
C PRO A 115 7.01 4.27 13.38
N ILE A 116 6.65 4.85 12.23
CA ILE A 116 6.70 4.16 10.94
C ILE A 116 8.14 3.86 10.55
N THR A 117 9.05 4.82 10.73
CA THR A 117 10.48 4.64 10.45
C THR A 117 11.06 3.51 11.29
N LYS A 118 10.77 3.47 12.59
CA LYS A 118 11.18 2.37 13.48
C LYS A 118 10.64 1.02 13.00
N LYS A 119 9.41 0.98 12.49
CA LYS A 119 8.85 -0.26 11.96
C LYS A 119 9.56 -0.71 10.69
N VAL A 120 9.89 0.21 9.80
CA VAL A 120 10.70 -0.06 8.61
C VAL A 120 12.08 -0.62 9.01
N GLU A 121 12.76 0.01 9.98
CA GLU A 121 14.03 -0.48 10.50
C GLU A 121 13.93 -1.88 11.10
N GLN A 122 12.83 -2.23 11.78
CA GLN A 122 12.60 -3.59 12.29
C GLN A 122 12.43 -4.62 11.17
N VAL A 123 11.77 -4.24 10.07
CA VAL A 123 11.61 -5.08 8.88
C VAL A 123 12.94 -5.25 8.14
N GLU A 124 13.90 -4.37 8.39
CA GLU A 124 15.26 -4.44 7.82
C GLU A 124 16.16 -5.54 8.42
N VAL A 125 15.70 -6.33 9.37
CA VAL A 125 16.35 -7.61 9.70
C VAL A 125 16.27 -8.54 8.49
N TYR A 126 17.42 -9.11 8.09
CA TYR A 126 17.65 -9.78 6.78
C TYR A 126 16.49 -10.67 6.30
N ARG A 127 15.92 -11.51 7.16
CA ARG A 127 14.84 -12.43 6.77
C ARG A 127 13.54 -11.69 6.42
N GLU A 128 13.17 -10.71 7.22
CA GLU A 128 11.93 -9.95 6.99
C GLU A 128 12.03 -9.06 5.77
N LYS A 129 13.22 -8.54 5.43
CA LYS A 129 13.47 -7.85 4.15
C LYS A 129 13.23 -8.77 2.97
N TYR A 130 13.78 -9.96 3.02
CA TYR A 130 13.66 -10.93 1.94
C TYR A 130 12.19 -11.31 1.71
N ASP A 131 11.45 -11.64 2.79
CA ASP A 131 10.02 -11.93 2.74
C ASP A 131 9.20 -10.75 2.17
N LEU A 132 9.61 -9.50 2.46
CA LEU A 132 8.99 -8.30 1.91
C LEU A 132 9.24 -8.18 0.40
N VAL A 133 10.45 -8.43 -0.04
CA VAL A 133 10.83 -8.40 -1.46
C VAL A 133 10.14 -9.52 -2.24
N GLU A 134 10.06 -10.72 -1.67
CA GLU A 134 9.31 -11.85 -2.22
C GLU A 134 7.84 -11.49 -2.41
N PHE A 135 7.20 -10.89 -1.40
CA PHE A 135 5.80 -10.43 -1.49
C PHE A 135 5.61 -9.37 -2.60
N VAL A 136 6.55 -8.45 -2.78
CA VAL A 136 6.49 -7.47 -3.89
C VAL A 136 6.56 -8.18 -5.24
N TRP A 137 7.50 -9.13 -5.41
CA TRP A 137 7.61 -9.91 -6.64
C TRP A 137 6.38 -10.80 -6.88
N GLU A 138 5.82 -11.42 -5.84
CA GLU A 138 4.56 -12.17 -5.94
C GLU A 138 3.44 -11.29 -6.52
N LYS A 139 3.30 -10.06 -6.04
CA LYS A 139 2.30 -9.12 -6.55
C LYS A 139 2.56 -8.73 -8.01
N ILE A 140 3.80 -8.39 -8.36
CA ILE A 140 4.19 -8.02 -9.73
C ILE A 140 3.97 -9.21 -10.70
N LEU A 141 4.31 -10.42 -10.29
CA LEU A 141 4.19 -11.61 -11.13
C LEU A 141 2.77 -12.17 -11.22
N SER A 142 1.89 -11.83 -10.28
CA SER A 142 0.50 -12.29 -10.27
C SER A 142 -0.43 -11.43 -11.15
N THR A 143 0.05 -10.34 -11.70
CA THR A 143 -0.72 -9.44 -12.57
C THR A 143 -0.30 -9.60 -14.04
N GLU A 144 -1.22 -9.33 -14.96
CA GLU A 144 -0.91 -9.29 -16.41
C GLU A 144 -0.17 -8.00 -16.80
N ASP A 145 -0.29 -6.96 -15.99
CA ASP A 145 0.36 -5.67 -16.21
C ASP A 145 1.86 -5.75 -15.89
N THR A 146 2.68 -5.45 -16.88
CA THR A 146 4.13 -5.38 -16.71
C THR A 146 4.56 -3.99 -16.27
N LEU A 147 5.51 -3.93 -15.33
CA LEU A 147 6.15 -2.68 -14.97
C LEU A 147 6.92 -2.09 -16.16
N ASN A 148 6.72 -0.80 -16.42
CA ASN A 148 7.58 -0.08 -17.36
C ASN A 148 8.96 0.23 -16.74
N ASP A 149 9.90 0.74 -17.56
CA ASP A 149 11.28 0.98 -17.13
C ASP A 149 11.39 1.95 -15.95
N ASP A 150 10.53 2.98 -15.91
CA ASP A 150 10.51 3.99 -14.85
C ASP A 150 9.96 3.44 -13.53
N GLU A 151 8.92 2.61 -13.60
CA GLU A 151 8.35 1.91 -12.46
C GLU A 151 9.35 0.90 -11.90
N MET A 152 10.02 0.17 -12.78
CA MET A 152 11.08 -0.77 -12.40
C MET A 152 12.26 -0.04 -11.72
N GLU A 153 12.65 1.15 -12.21
CA GLU A 153 13.71 1.92 -11.56
C GLU A 153 13.32 2.40 -10.16
N LEU A 154 12.04 2.72 -9.94
CA LEU A 154 11.56 3.04 -8.59
C LEU A 154 11.65 1.84 -7.64
N ILE A 155 11.29 0.64 -8.11
CA ILE A 155 11.47 -0.60 -7.34
C ILE A 155 12.95 -0.85 -7.04
N ARG A 156 13.86 -0.67 -8.03
CA ARG A 156 15.32 -0.80 -7.80
C ARG A 156 15.84 0.21 -6.77
N LYS A 157 15.35 1.45 -6.82
CA LYS A 157 15.71 2.48 -5.84
C LYS A 157 15.29 2.09 -4.43
N TRP A 158 14.09 1.53 -4.29
CA TRP A 158 13.61 1.02 -3.02
C TRP A 158 14.45 -0.18 -2.52
N LEU A 159 14.74 -1.15 -3.39
CA LEU A 159 15.59 -2.31 -3.04
C LEU A 159 16.97 -1.86 -2.53
N ARG A 160 17.62 -0.92 -3.21
CA ARG A 160 18.90 -0.33 -2.77
C ARG A 160 18.78 0.34 -1.39
N ARG A 161 17.66 1.03 -1.13
CA ARG A 161 17.44 1.70 0.16
C ARG A 161 17.32 0.72 1.33
N ILE A 162 16.72 -0.43 1.12
CA ILE A 162 16.63 -1.49 2.13
C ILE A 162 17.81 -2.45 2.10
N ASP A 163 18.88 -2.11 1.39
CA ASP A 163 20.12 -2.90 1.29
C ASP A 163 19.88 -4.34 0.80
N ILE A 164 19.13 -4.47 -0.27
CA ILE A 164 18.91 -5.72 -1.00
C ILE A 164 19.68 -5.67 -2.32
N SER A 165 20.58 -6.62 -2.50
CA SER A 165 21.35 -6.77 -3.73
C SER A 165 20.50 -7.30 -4.89
N ASP A 166 20.95 -7.08 -6.13
CA ASP A 166 20.30 -7.63 -7.31
C ASP A 166 20.21 -9.16 -7.27
N VAL A 167 21.19 -9.84 -6.71
CA VAL A 167 21.22 -11.31 -6.56
C VAL A 167 20.12 -11.77 -5.60
N GLU A 168 19.98 -11.11 -4.46
CA GLU A 168 18.93 -11.41 -3.48
C GLU A 168 17.54 -11.12 -4.04
N SER A 169 17.38 -10.00 -4.74
CA SER A 169 16.13 -9.66 -5.42
C SER A 169 15.75 -10.69 -6.48
N GLN A 170 16.71 -11.19 -7.27
CA GLN A 170 16.47 -12.27 -8.23
C GLN A 170 16.15 -13.60 -7.54
N GLY A 171 16.72 -13.86 -6.37
CA GLY A 171 16.37 -14.99 -5.52
C GLY A 171 14.91 -14.92 -5.10
N ALA A 172 14.50 -13.82 -4.46
CA ALA A 172 13.15 -13.60 -4.01
C ALA A 172 12.11 -13.65 -5.16
N ARG A 173 12.48 -13.13 -6.34
CA ARG A 173 11.64 -13.25 -7.55
C ARG A 173 11.43 -14.70 -7.97
N ARG A 174 12.46 -15.54 -7.88
CA ARG A 174 12.36 -16.96 -8.22
C ARG A 174 11.48 -17.70 -7.22
N ASP A 175 11.67 -17.44 -5.93
CA ASP A 175 10.85 -18.04 -4.88
C ASP A 175 9.37 -17.63 -5.04
N ALA A 176 9.08 -16.38 -5.36
CA ALA A 176 7.74 -15.90 -5.70
C ALA A 176 7.15 -16.62 -6.94
N MET A 177 7.95 -16.84 -7.98
CA MET A 177 7.52 -17.61 -9.16
C MET A 177 7.18 -19.05 -8.82
N ASP A 178 7.99 -19.70 -7.98
CA ASP A 178 7.76 -21.09 -7.55
C ASP A 178 6.51 -21.19 -6.66
N ALA A 179 6.25 -20.20 -5.82
CA ALA A 179 5.05 -20.12 -4.99
C ALA A 179 3.76 -19.95 -5.83
N LEU A 180 3.82 -19.19 -6.93
CA LEU A 180 2.69 -18.98 -7.84
C LEU A 180 2.43 -20.19 -8.75
N ASN A 181 3.44 -21.03 -9.02
CA ASN A 181 3.35 -22.22 -9.89
C ASN A 181 3.82 -23.48 -9.13
N PRO A 182 3.09 -23.90 -8.08
CA PRO A 182 3.45 -25.10 -7.35
C PRO A 182 3.37 -26.34 -8.29
N LYS A 183 4.43 -27.13 -8.32
CA LYS A 183 4.53 -28.36 -9.14
C LYS A 183 3.64 -29.45 -8.59
#